data_77aa1bec1a5465c8316ba32aa4629145
#
_entry.id   77aa1bec1a5465c8316ba32aa4629145
#
_cell.length_a   1.000
_cell.length_b   1.000
_cell.length_c   1.000
_cell.angle_alpha   90.00
_cell.angle_beta   90.00
_cell.angle_gamma   90.00
#
_symmetry.space_group_name_H-M   'P 1'
#
loop_
_entity.id
_entity.type
_entity.pdbx_description
1 polymer ?
#
loop_
_entity_poly.entity_id
_entity_poly.type
_entity_poly.pdbx_seq_one_letter_code
_entity_poly.pdbx_strand_id
1 'polypeptide(L)'
;MYKRQELSLSVPIFDRGVTRSSVMSASAVREQDRIALEQKELDIKSEVETAWSDIDTSRRSLRASEKALELAKETLRLAEVGYREGVTPQLDLLDAQSSLTLAQLEYNRAQYNHLIAVVALKVTEGTIIQWTGAR
;
A
#
# COMPACT_ATOMS: atom_id res chain seq x y z
N MET A 1 28.58 -16.14 62.25
CA MET A 1 28.44 -16.63 60.89
C MET A 1 29.25 -15.72 59.96
N TYR A 2 30.46 -16.10 59.55
CA TYR A 2 31.33 -15.27 58.70
C TYR A 2 30.99 -15.57 57.23
N LYS A 3 30.49 -14.59 56.51
CA LYS A 3 30.31 -14.67 55.03
C LYS A 3 31.67 -14.44 54.39
N ARG A 4 32.29 -15.47 53.83
CA ARG A 4 33.45 -15.35 52.96
C ARG A 4 32.93 -14.92 51.56
N GLN A 5 33.36 -13.78 51.10
CA GLN A 5 33.21 -13.36 49.69
C GLN A 5 34.58 -13.50 49.01
N GLU A 6 34.63 -14.24 47.92
CA GLU A 6 35.79 -14.36 47.05
C GLU A 6 35.54 -13.58 45.79
N LEU A 7 36.50 -12.70 45.45
CA LEU A 7 36.54 -12.01 44.17
C LEU A 7 37.69 -12.61 43.35
N SER A 8 37.38 -13.33 42.27
CA SER A 8 38.38 -13.87 41.35
C SER A 8 38.35 -13.11 40.03
N LEU A 9 39.54 -12.63 39.61
CA LEU A 9 39.73 -11.99 38.29
C LEU A 9 40.61 -12.92 37.44
N SER A 10 40.07 -13.46 36.35
CA SER A 10 40.80 -14.30 35.40
C SER A 10 41.02 -13.54 34.10
N VAL A 11 42.28 -13.28 33.76
CA VAL A 11 42.68 -12.63 32.50
C VAL A 11 43.47 -13.64 31.66
N PRO A 12 42.94 -14.12 30.53
CA PRO A 12 43.69 -15.01 29.65
C PRO A 12 44.82 -14.24 28.94
N ILE A 13 46.06 -14.65 29.20
CA ILE A 13 47.27 -14.02 28.61
C ILE A 13 47.52 -14.54 27.19
N PHE A 14 47.05 -15.75 26.87
CA PHE A 14 47.18 -16.36 25.55
C PHE A 14 45.98 -17.24 25.25
N ASP A 15 45.19 -16.84 24.25
CA ASP A 15 43.93 -17.47 23.85
C ASP A 15 43.96 -18.14 22.45
N ARG A 16 45.15 -18.36 21.89
CA ARG A 16 45.35 -18.93 20.54
C ARG A 16 44.59 -18.21 19.42
N GLY A 17 44.29 -16.91 19.59
CA GLY A 17 43.60 -16.09 18.60
C GLY A 17 42.08 -16.14 18.68
N VAL A 18 41.50 -16.79 19.69
CA VAL A 18 40.01 -16.88 19.86
C VAL A 18 39.40 -15.47 20.01
N THR A 19 39.99 -14.61 20.83
CA THR A 19 39.51 -13.19 20.97
C THR A 19 39.59 -12.45 19.65
N ARG A 20 40.68 -12.61 18.89
CA ARG A 20 40.83 -11.95 17.59
C ARG A 20 39.79 -12.44 16.57
N SER A 21 39.56 -13.75 16.49
CA SER A 21 38.55 -14.32 15.61
C SER A 21 37.14 -13.88 16.00
N SER A 22 36.84 -13.78 17.30
CA SER A 22 35.55 -13.28 17.80
C SER A 22 35.33 -11.80 17.44
N VAL A 23 36.36 -10.97 17.58
CA VAL A 23 36.28 -9.55 17.16
C VAL A 23 36.09 -9.42 15.65
N MET A 24 36.81 -10.22 14.84
CA MET A 24 36.61 -10.23 13.39
C MET A 24 35.21 -10.67 13.01
N SER A 25 34.71 -11.73 13.65
CA SER A 25 33.33 -12.20 13.44
C SER A 25 32.29 -11.13 13.82
N ALA A 26 32.46 -10.51 15.00
CA ALA A 26 31.57 -9.44 15.44
C ALA A 26 31.61 -8.19 14.51
N SER A 27 32.79 -7.85 13.99
CA SER A 27 32.93 -6.76 13.02
C SER A 27 32.28 -7.07 11.68
N ALA A 28 32.34 -8.32 11.22
CA ALA A 28 31.67 -8.77 10.01
C ALA A 28 30.13 -8.75 10.16
N VAL A 29 29.61 -9.20 11.31
CA VAL A 29 28.16 -9.11 11.63
C VAL A 29 27.70 -7.66 11.67
N ARG A 30 28.46 -6.77 12.32
CA ARG A 30 28.12 -5.33 12.34
C ARG A 30 28.07 -4.72 10.93
N GLU A 31 28.99 -5.10 10.05
CA GLU A 31 28.98 -4.60 8.68
C GLU A 31 27.78 -5.18 7.89
N GLN A 32 27.45 -6.43 8.12
CA GLN A 32 26.25 -7.06 7.56
C GLN A 32 24.97 -6.34 8.02
N ASP A 33 24.85 -6.03 9.31
CA ASP A 33 23.73 -5.29 9.88
C ASP A 33 23.63 -3.87 9.31
N ARG A 34 24.76 -3.20 9.07
CA ARG A 34 24.80 -1.88 8.43
C ARG A 34 24.26 -1.92 7.00
N ILE A 35 24.70 -2.91 6.22
CA ILE A 35 24.22 -3.10 4.84
C ILE A 35 22.72 -3.46 4.84
N ALA A 36 22.29 -4.30 5.77
CA ALA A 36 20.88 -4.67 5.90
C ALA A 36 20.00 -3.47 6.27
N LEU A 37 20.47 -2.55 7.11
CA LEU A 37 19.79 -1.29 7.42
C LEU A 37 19.65 -0.41 6.16
N GLU A 38 20.74 -0.20 5.43
CA GLU A 38 20.75 0.58 4.19
C GLU A 38 19.79 0.00 3.15
N GLN A 39 19.78 -1.33 2.99
CA GLN A 39 18.83 -2.04 2.14
C GLN A 39 17.38 -1.74 2.58
N LYS A 40 17.12 -1.80 3.89
CA LYS A 40 15.78 -1.56 4.43
C LYS A 40 15.30 -0.13 4.21
N GLU A 41 16.20 0.85 4.30
CA GLU A 41 15.90 2.25 3.98
C GLU A 41 15.52 2.43 2.50
N LEU A 42 16.23 1.77 1.59
CA LEU A 42 15.90 1.78 0.16
C LEU A 42 14.56 1.09 -0.14
N ASP A 43 14.29 -0.05 0.51
CA ASP A 43 13.03 -0.76 0.37
C ASP A 43 11.85 0.13 0.79
N ILE A 44 11.93 0.76 1.97
CA ILE A 44 10.88 1.67 2.48
C ILE A 44 10.66 2.83 1.51
N LYS A 45 11.73 3.43 0.99
CA LYS A 45 11.62 4.50 0.01
C LYS A 45 10.89 4.06 -1.25
N SER A 46 11.22 2.88 -1.77
CA SER A 46 10.57 2.29 -2.94
C SER A 46 9.09 1.97 -2.66
N GLU A 47 8.76 1.45 -1.47
CA GLU A 47 7.38 1.19 -1.05
C GLU A 47 6.53 2.46 -1.01
N VAL A 48 7.07 3.56 -0.46
CA VAL A 48 6.39 4.86 -0.42
C VAL A 48 6.18 5.43 -1.83
N GLU A 49 7.20 5.37 -2.70
CA GLU A 49 7.09 5.83 -4.08
C GLU A 49 6.04 5.04 -4.86
N THR A 50 5.98 3.73 -4.65
CA THR A 50 4.97 2.86 -5.25
C THR A 50 3.56 3.21 -4.77
N ALA A 51 3.37 3.36 -3.45
CA ALA A 51 2.09 3.73 -2.89
C ALA A 51 1.58 5.11 -3.38
N TRP A 52 2.48 6.07 -3.58
CA TRP A 52 2.17 7.37 -4.20
C TRP A 52 1.71 7.23 -5.66
N SER A 53 2.41 6.42 -6.44
CA SER A 53 2.06 6.12 -7.84
C SER A 53 0.68 5.46 -7.94
N ASP A 54 0.37 4.54 -7.02
CA ASP A 54 -0.90 3.84 -6.97
C ASP A 54 -2.07 4.79 -6.65
N ILE A 55 -1.87 5.76 -5.74
CA ILE A 55 -2.86 6.81 -5.47
C ILE A 55 -3.12 7.66 -6.71
N ASP A 56 -2.08 8.11 -7.41
CA ASP A 56 -2.27 8.93 -8.60
C ASP A 56 -2.99 8.17 -9.71
N THR A 57 -2.63 6.90 -9.92
CA THR A 57 -3.26 6.01 -10.89
C THR A 57 -4.72 5.75 -10.54
N SER A 58 -5.02 5.39 -9.28
CA SER A 58 -6.39 5.14 -8.82
C SER A 58 -7.27 6.38 -8.90
N ARG A 59 -6.71 7.57 -8.61
CA ARG A 59 -7.41 8.86 -8.76
C ARG A 59 -7.76 9.18 -10.20
N ARG A 60 -6.84 8.91 -11.14
CA ARG A 60 -7.11 9.08 -12.58
C ARG A 60 -8.19 8.11 -13.06
N SER A 61 -8.12 6.85 -12.62
CA SER A 61 -9.14 5.84 -12.92
C SER A 61 -10.51 6.23 -12.39
N LEU A 62 -10.59 6.74 -11.16
CA LEU A 62 -11.83 7.22 -10.57
C LEU A 62 -12.45 8.37 -11.37
N ARG A 63 -11.66 9.35 -11.78
CA ARG A 63 -12.14 10.45 -12.60
C ARG A 63 -12.60 10.00 -13.99
N ALA A 64 -11.93 9.01 -14.58
CA ALA A 64 -12.32 8.46 -15.88
C ALA A 64 -13.66 7.69 -15.78
N SER A 65 -13.83 6.86 -14.75
CA SER A 65 -15.06 6.11 -14.50
C SER A 65 -16.24 7.03 -14.14
N GLU A 66 -15.99 8.14 -13.42
CA GLU A 66 -17.01 9.16 -13.13
C GLU A 66 -17.56 9.78 -14.42
N LYS A 67 -16.67 10.19 -15.34
CA LYS A 67 -17.08 10.72 -16.64
C LYS A 67 -17.78 9.70 -17.52
N ALA A 68 -17.35 8.44 -17.48
CA ALA A 68 -18.02 7.36 -18.19
C ALA A 68 -19.44 7.13 -17.65
N LEU A 69 -19.63 7.21 -16.34
CA LEU A 69 -20.94 7.11 -15.70
C LEU A 69 -21.86 8.28 -16.10
N GLU A 70 -21.33 9.52 -16.13
CA GLU A 70 -22.09 10.69 -16.60
C GLU A 70 -22.54 10.53 -18.04
N LEU A 71 -21.63 10.06 -18.91
CA LEU A 71 -21.94 9.80 -20.33
C LEU A 71 -23.01 8.71 -20.47
N ALA A 72 -22.88 7.62 -19.72
CA ALA A 72 -23.86 6.52 -19.77
C ALA A 72 -25.25 6.97 -19.29
N LYS A 73 -25.33 7.82 -18.26
CA LYS A 73 -26.61 8.43 -17.80
C LYS A 73 -27.23 9.29 -18.89
N GLU A 74 -26.45 10.12 -19.58
CA GLU A 74 -26.94 10.97 -20.64
C GLU A 74 -27.36 10.14 -21.87
N THR A 75 -26.61 9.10 -22.20
CA THR A 75 -26.96 8.15 -23.28
C THR A 75 -28.29 7.49 -23.00
N LEU A 76 -28.54 6.99 -21.77
CA LEU A 76 -29.82 6.41 -21.39
C LEU A 76 -30.96 7.44 -21.48
N ARG A 77 -30.72 8.67 -20.98
CA ARG A 77 -31.73 9.74 -21.08
C ARG A 77 -32.14 10.03 -22.52
N LEU A 78 -31.18 10.09 -23.44
CA LEU A 78 -31.46 10.30 -24.86
C LEU A 78 -32.20 9.09 -25.48
N ALA A 79 -31.78 7.87 -25.14
CA ALA A 79 -32.46 6.65 -25.61
C ALA A 79 -33.93 6.58 -25.12
N GLU A 80 -34.19 6.97 -23.87
CA GLU A 80 -35.54 7.03 -23.29
C GLU A 80 -36.42 8.06 -24.02
N VAL A 81 -35.90 9.24 -24.34
CA VAL A 81 -36.60 10.27 -25.10
C VAL A 81 -36.89 9.75 -26.51
N GLY A 82 -35.86 9.23 -27.20
CA GLY A 82 -36.04 8.70 -28.55
C GLY A 82 -36.99 7.52 -28.64
N TYR A 83 -37.01 6.63 -27.63
CA TYR A 83 -37.97 5.54 -27.55
C TYR A 83 -39.42 6.06 -27.37
N ARG A 84 -39.61 7.06 -26.52
CA ARG A 84 -40.90 7.71 -26.28
C ARG A 84 -41.47 8.40 -27.52
N GLU A 85 -40.60 9.01 -28.31
CA GLU A 85 -40.92 9.65 -29.59
C GLU A 85 -41.05 8.64 -30.76
N GLY A 86 -40.83 7.33 -30.51
CA GLY A 86 -40.89 6.29 -31.52
C GLY A 86 -39.72 6.26 -32.53
N VAL A 87 -38.63 6.97 -32.24
CA VAL A 87 -37.47 7.07 -33.12
C VAL A 87 -36.39 6.02 -32.77
N THR A 88 -36.28 5.65 -31.49
CA THR A 88 -35.29 4.70 -31.01
C THR A 88 -35.89 3.32 -30.78
N PRO A 89 -35.30 2.23 -31.31
CA PRO A 89 -35.75 0.87 -31.03
C PRO A 89 -35.65 0.50 -29.55
N GLN A 90 -36.49 -0.43 -29.11
CA GLN A 90 -36.42 -0.94 -27.72
C GLN A 90 -35.07 -1.58 -27.38
N LEU A 91 -34.43 -2.19 -28.37
CA LEU A 91 -33.09 -2.81 -28.17
C LEU A 91 -32.03 -1.77 -27.75
N ASP A 92 -32.02 -0.60 -28.39
CA ASP A 92 -31.07 0.47 -28.08
C ASP A 92 -31.31 1.03 -26.66
N LEU A 93 -32.58 1.08 -26.22
CA LEU A 93 -32.89 1.46 -24.83
C LEU A 93 -32.35 0.45 -23.82
N LEU A 94 -32.52 -0.87 -24.10
CA LEU A 94 -31.98 -1.93 -23.24
C LEU A 94 -30.45 -1.93 -23.20
N ASP A 95 -29.83 -1.66 -24.35
CA ASP A 95 -28.37 -1.54 -24.44
C ASP A 95 -27.84 -0.33 -23.62
N ALA A 96 -28.56 0.79 -23.68
CA ALA A 96 -28.24 1.98 -22.88
C ALA A 96 -28.41 1.71 -21.38
N GLN A 97 -29.42 0.98 -20.95
CA GLN A 97 -29.64 0.55 -19.55
C GLN A 97 -28.52 -0.38 -19.08
N SER A 98 -28.14 -1.35 -19.91
CA SER A 98 -27.02 -2.26 -19.64
C SER A 98 -25.73 -1.50 -19.50
N SER A 99 -25.45 -0.56 -20.41
CA SER A 99 -24.25 0.29 -20.40
C SER A 99 -24.17 1.16 -19.14
N LEU A 100 -25.29 1.73 -18.69
CA LEU A 100 -25.35 2.47 -17.42
C LEU A 100 -25.03 1.57 -16.23
N THR A 101 -25.57 0.35 -16.19
CA THR A 101 -25.31 -0.60 -15.10
C THR A 101 -23.82 -0.96 -15.02
N LEU A 102 -23.19 -1.20 -16.18
CA LEU A 102 -21.74 -1.47 -16.26
C LEU A 102 -20.91 -0.26 -15.83
N ALA A 103 -21.25 0.94 -16.30
CA ALA A 103 -20.57 2.16 -15.90
C ALA A 103 -20.67 2.44 -14.40
N GLN A 104 -21.82 2.14 -13.79
CA GLN A 104 -22.04 2.25 -12.35
C GLN A 104 -21.17 1.27 -11.56
N LEU A 105 -21.08 0.03 -12.04
CA LEU A 105 -20.22 -0.99 -11.44
C LEU A 105 -18.75 -0.58 -11.48
N GLU A 106 -18.27 -0.10 -12.62
CA GLU A 106 -16.88 0.34 -12.78
C GLU A 106 -16.57 1.59 -11.93
N TYR A 107 -17.50 2.53 -11.81
CA TYR A 107 -17.34 3.68 -10.93
C TYR A 107 -17.22 3.26 -9.46
N ASN A 108 -18.10 2.38 -8.97
CA ASN A 108 -18.04 1.87 -7.60
C ASN A 108 -16.73 1.12 -7.35
N ARG A 109 -16.27 0.34 -8.32
CA ARG A 109 -14.99 -0.38 -8.26
C ARG A 109 -13.81 0.57 -8.18
N ALA A 110 -13.82 1.63 -9.00
CA ALA A 110 -12.78 2.65 -8.99
C ALA A 110 -12.74 3.44 -7.67
N GLN A 111 -13.91 3.75 -7.07
CA GLN A 111 -14.00 4.37 -5.74
C GLN A 111 -13.36 3.48 -4.67
N TYR A 112 -13.69 2.19 -4.69
CA TYR A 112 -13.14 1.23 -3.73
C TYR A 112 -11.63 1.06 -3.88
N ASN A 113 -11.14 0.95 -5.12
CA ASN A 113 -9.70 0.84 -5.40
C ASN A 113 -8.94 2.10 -4.95
N HIS A 114 -9.51 3.28 -5.15
CA HIS A 114 -8.92 4.53 -4.67
C HIS A 114 -8.85 4.57 -3.13
N LEU A 115 -9.90 4.13 -2.44
CA LEU A 115 -9.91 4.04 -0.98
C LEU A 115 -8.82 3.08 -0.48
N ILE A 116 -8.66 1.91 -1.12
CA ILE A 116 -7.59 0.95 -0.78
C ILE A 116 -6.22 1.58 -0.96
N ALA A 117 -5.96 2.30 -2.07
CA ALA A 117 -4.68 2.95 -2.32
C ALA A 117 -4.36 4.01 -1.25
N VAL A 118 -5.34 4.80 -0.82
CA VAL A 118 -5.18 5.79 0.27
C VAL A 118 -4.87 5.11 1.60
N VAL A 119 -5.56 4.00 1.92
CA VAL A 119 -5.30 3.23 3.14
C VAL A 119 -3.91 2.60 3.09
N ALA A 120 -3.49 2.04 1.95
CA ALA A 120 -2.17 1.45 1.76
C ALA A 120 -1.05 2.47 2.03
N LEU A 121 -1.16 3.70 1.51
CA LEU A 121 -0.19 4.76 1.80
C LEU A 121 -0.12 5.06 3.31
N LYS A 122 -1.25 5.17 4.00
CA LYS A 122 -1.28 5.41 5.45
C LYS A 122 -0.66 4.28 6.26
N VAL A 123 -0.79 3.03 5.79
CA VAL A 123 -0.10 1.87 6.39
C VAL A 123 1.40 2.02 6.23
N THR A 124 1.87 2.35 5.03
CA THR A 124 3.29 2.52 4.72
C THR A 124 3.91 3.67 5.51
N GLU A 125 3.17 4.76 5.75
CA GLU A 125 3.57 5.89 6.60
C GLU A 125 3.53 5.56 8.11
N GLY A 126 3.02 4.40 8.52
CA GLY A 126 2.87 4.02 9.93
C GLY A 126 1.80 4.77 10.70
N THR A 127 0.97 5.58 10.04
CA THR A 127 -0.01 6.46 10.70
C THR A 127 -1.28 5.75 11.16
N ILE A 128 -1.57 4.53 10.67
CA ILE A 128 -2.77 3.75 11.07
C ILE A 128 -2.70 3.30 12.54
N ILE A 129 -1.51 3.08 13.08
CA ILE A 129 -1.34 2.63 14.48
C ILE A 129 -1.85 3.70 15.46
N GLN A 130 -1.82 4.97 15.10
CA GLN A 130 -2.32 6.07 15.94
C GLN A 130 -3.86 6.16 15.97
N TRP A 131 -4.54 5.65 14.95
CA TRP A 131 -6.01 5.75 14.85
C TRP A 131 -6.74 4.69 15.69
N THR A 132 -6.13 3.54 15.96
CA THR A 132 -6.71 2.48 16.80
C THR A 132 -6.50 2.69 18.31
N GLY A 133 -5.68 3.66 18.71
CA GLY A 133 -5.33 3.96 20.11
C GLY A 133 -6.16 5.05 20.79
N ALA A 134 -7.10 5.68 20.09
CA ALA A 134 -7.97 6.73 20.64
C ALA A 134 -9.39 6.17 20.91
N ARG A 135 -9.52 5.37 21.97
CA ARG A 135 -10.78 5.11 22.69
C ARG A 135 -10.52 5.10 24.18
#